data_ab750a9e6414d5832c5049d9ac9adc1a
#
_entry.id   ab750a9e6414d5832c5049d9ac9adc1a
#
_cell.length_a   1.000
_cell.length_b   1.000
_cell.length_c   1.000
_cell.angle_alpha   90.00
_cell.angle_beta   90.00
_cell.angle_gamma   90.00
#
_symmetry.space_group_name_H-M   'P 1'
#
loop_
_entity.id
_entity.type
_entity.pdbx_description
1 polymer ?
#
loop_
_entity_poly.entity_id
_entity_poly.type
_entity_poly.pdbx_seq_one_letter_code
_entity_poly.pdbx_strand_id
1 'polypeptide(L)'
;MFFYNTGYFVDIANITKEIFSKNDSIVSVENEDNEEMYIKTIDNFKKIKIGDSKASVIKRINKPNRIDKSEYNFNWYVYNTYKEKFVMIGIKNNKVVALFTNNIDSCENEGICINKDLKYIKDNYKILKYKNKGNIKYEISSNDEYDIIYKNKKYITVFYDKFDKNKIWAYQIIEKNCEDEMKSIYAPKDKDIEKSFMYQIIDLTNSTRYKYKLKELDYDEKATICARKHSEDMKDNDFFDHKNLNNQTPFDRMENEGINYLSAGENIAAGQTNAIFVHNGWMNSQGHRKNILGNYKYIGVGVIFGGKYKTYYTENFFG
;
A
#
# COMPACT_ATOMS: atom_id res chain seq x y z
N MET A 1 -14.51 -8.79 -8.78
CA MET A 1 -14.62 -9.47 -7.48
C MET A 1 -13.20 -9.63 -6.97
N PHE A 2 -12.91 -9.12 -5.77
CA PHE A 2 -11.60 -9.24 -5.15
C PHE A 2 -11.59 -10.47 -4.25
N PHE A 3 -10.48 -11.19 -4.22
CA PHE A 3 -10.31 -12.37 -3.40
C PHE A 3 -9.30 -12.09 -2.29
N TYR A 4 -9.70 -12.46 -1.08
CA TYR A 4 -8.86 -12.41 0.10
C TYR A 4 -8.93 -13.78 0.79
N ASN A 5 -7.81 -14.22 1.30
CA ASN A 5 -7.77 -15.33 2.23
C ASN A 5 -7.36 -14.79 3.61
N THR A 6 -7.58 -15.52 4.68
CA THR A 6 -7.11 -15.14 6.01
C THR A 6 -5.57 -15.15 6.03
N GLY A 7 -4.97 -14.17 6.72
CA GLY A 7 -3.52 -14.16 6.92
C GLY A 7 -3.07 -15.44 7.64
N TYR A 8 -1.95 -16.01 7.19
CA TYR A 8 -1.34 -17.20 7.76
C TYR A 8 -0.11 -16.81 8.55
N PHE A 9 0.04 -17.29 9.77
CA PHE A 9 1.17 -16.93 10.64
C PHE A 9 1.56 -18.10 11.54
N VAL A 10 2.83 -18.12 11.94
CA VAL A 10 3.37 -18.97 13.00
C VAL A 10 4.22 -18.10 13.94
N ASP A 11 4.11 -18.36 15.21
CA ASP A 11 4.90 -17.73 16.27
C ASP A 11 5.45 -18.84 17.16
N ILE A 12 6.73 -19.12 16.98
CA ILE A 12 7.46 -20.14 17.74
C ILE A 12 7.89 -19.59 19.10
N ALA A 13 7.93 -18.25 19.26
CA ALA A 13 8.44 -17.58 20.46
C ALA A 13 7.55 -17.76 21.70
N ASN A 14 6.30 -18.22 21.55
CA ASN A 14 5.43 -18.52 22.69
C ASN A 14 5.87 -19.77 23.49
N ILE A 15 6.85 -20.53 23.00
CA ILE A 15 7.37 -21.73 23.68
C ILE A 15 8.54 -21.39 24.64
N THR A 16 9.15 -20.20 24.53
CA THR A 16 10.36 -19.83 25.28
C THR A 16 10.22 -18.61 26.19
N LYS A 17 9.03 -18.28 26.65
CA LYS A 17 8.75 -17.07 27.47
C LYS A 17 9.37 -17.04 28.87
N GLU A 18 10.32 -17.91 29.22
CA GLU A 18 10.93 -17.90 30.57
C GLU A 18 12.41 -17.44 30.66
N ILE A 19 13.10 -17.06 29.59
CA ILE A 19 14.56 -16.90 29.73
C ILE A 19 15.13 -15.50 29.53
N PHE A 20 14.49 -14.48 29.02
CA PHE A 20 15.15 -13.17 28.89
C PHE A 20 14.27 -11.97 29.30
N SER A 21 14.26 -11.69 30.62
CA SER A 21 14.06 -10.34 31.12
C SER A 21 15.41 -9.76 31.51
N LYS A 22 15.94 -8.79 30.78
CA LYS A 22 16.69 -7.64 31.32
C LYS A 22 17.39 -6.83 30.21
N ASN A 23 17.05 -5.54 30.25
CA ASN A 23 17.87 -4.36 29.93
C ASN A 23 18.51 -4.25 28.52
N ASP A 24 18.06 -3.23 27.72
CA ASP A 24 18.89 -2.03 27.64
C ASP A 24 18.11 -0.89 26.95
N SER A 25 18.00 0.20 27.69
CA SER A 25 17.52 1.50 27.21
C SER A 25 18.65 2.16 26.42
N ILE A 26 18.56 2.17 25.09
CA ILE A 26 19.37 3.06 24.26
C ILE A 26 18.52 4.29 23.95
N VAL A 27 18.87 5.39 24.60
CA VAL A 27 18.37 6.73 24.25
C VAL A 27 19.09 7.14 22.98
N SER A 28 18.40 7.10 21.83
CA SER A 28 18.88 7.72 20.61
C SER A 28 18.63 9.23 20.70
N VAL A 29 19.68 10.01 20.71
CA VAL A 29 19.61 11.46 20.51
C VAL A 29 19.21 11.68 19.05
N GLU A 30 17.92 11.96 18.81
CA GLU A 30 17.44 12.38 17.50
C GLU A 30 17.81 13.87 17.30
N ASN A 31 18.47 14.18 16.19
CA ASN A 31 18.88 15.55 15.85
C ASN A 31 17.65 16.41 15.56
N GLU A 32 17.45 17.49 16.32
CA GLU A 32 16.37 18.48 16.16
C GLU A 32 16.30 19.06 14.70
N ASP A 33 17.41 19.16 14.02
CA ASP A 33 17.51 19.64 12.62
C ASP A 33 16.72 18.77 11.62
N ASN A 34 16.59 17.45 11.89
CA ASN A 34 15.81 16.55 11.04
C ASN A 34 14.30 16.74 11.22
N GLU A 35 13.85 17.04 12.43
CA GLU A 35 12.44 17.23 12.75
C GLU A 35 11.87 18.52 12.12
N GLU A 36 12.62 19.62 12.16
CA GLU A 36 12.23 20.89 11.54
C GLU A 36 12.16 20.79 10.00
N MET A 37 13.07 20.07 9.38
CA MET A 37 13.06 19.78 7.94
C MET A 37 11.84 18.91 7.55
N TYR A 38 11.43 17.99 8.39
CA TYR A 38 10.26 17.11 8.19
C TYR A 38 8.94 17.88 8.26
N ILE A 39 8.72 18.67 9.30
CA ILE A 39 7.52 19.50 9.47
C ILE A 39 7.36 20.43 8.26
N LYS A 40 8.43 21.02 7.79
CA LYS A 40 8.46 21.89 6.61
C LYS A 40 8.04 21.15 5.32
N THR A 41 8.40 19.89 5.17
CA THR A 41 8.06 19.08 4.00
C THR A 41 6.56 18.78 3.91
N ILE A 42 5.87 18.51 5.02
CA ILE A 42 4.43 18.23 5.01
C ILE A 42 3.58 19.47 4.76
N ASP A 43 3.88 20.55 5.45
CA ASP A 43 3.16 21.80 5.21
C ASP A 43 3.33 22.26 3.76
N ASN A 44 4.46 21.93 3.13
CA ASN A 44 4.68 22.19 1.73
C ASN A 44 3.95 21.18 0.81
N PHE A 45 3.79 19.90 1.20
CA PHE A 45 2.98 18.93 0.46
C PHE A 45 1.52 19.38 0.38
N LYS A 46 0.91 19.84 1.47
CA LYS A 46 -0.47 20.36 1.51
C LYS A 46 -0.72 21.46 0.49
N LYS A 47 0.32 22.16 0.04
CA LYS A 47 0.25 23.22 -0.97
C LYS A 47 0.37 22.73 -2.41
N ILE A 48 0.69 21.46 -2.62
CA ILE A 48 0.82 20.86 -3.96
C ILE A 48 -0.58 20.53 -4.50
N LYS A 49 -0.83 20.94 -5.75
CA LYS A 49 -2.12 20.78 -6.42
C LYS A 49 -1.96 20.11 -7.78
N ILE A 50 -3.01 19.46 -8.24
CA ILE A 50 -3.11 19.02 -9.64
C ILE A 50 -2.87 20.24 -10.55
N GLY A 51 -2.00 20.06 -11.54
CA GLY A 51 -1.57 21.09 -12.48
C GLY A 51 -0.29 21.84 -12.12
N ASP A 52 0.20 21.73 -10.88
CA ASP A 52 1.49 22.30 -10.47
C ASP A 52 2.63 21.74 -11.34
N SER A 53 3.69 22.54 -11.55
CA SER A 53 4.84 22.06 -12.30
C SER A 53 5.73 21.14 -11.46
N LYS A 54 6.35 20.14 -12.09
CA LYS A 54 7.38 19.28 -11.47
C LYS A 54 8.47 20.11 -10.77
N ALA A 55 8.92 21.20 -11.41
CA ALA A 55 9.94 22.08 -10.83
C ALA A 55 9.46 22.72 -9.52
N SER A 56 8.19 23.14 -9.45
CA SER A 56 7.59 23.67 -8.23
C SER A 56 7.52 22.62 -7.11
N VAL A 57 7.16 21.36 -7.45
CA VAL A 57 7.16 20.24 -6.49
C VAL A 57 8.56 20.06 -5.91
N ILE A 58 9.56 19.88 -6.77
CA ILE A 58 10.95 19.66 -6.32
C ILE A 58 11.48 20.83 -5.49
N LYS A 59 11.11 22.07 -5.83
CA LYS A 59 11.49 23.25 -5.05
C LYS A 59 10.87 23.24 -3.65
N ARG A 60 9.64 22.72 -3.49
CA ARG A 60 8.89 22.72 -2.23
C ARG A 60 9.26 21.56 -1.30
N ILE A 61 9.45 20.36 -1.83
CA ILE A 61 9.60 19.15 -1.05
C ILE A 61 10.82 18.29 -1.44
N ASN A 62 11.78 18.88 -2.15
CA ASN A 62 12.99 18.23 -2.64
C ASN A 62 12.75 17.16 -3.72
N LYS A 63 13.82 16.41 -4.07
CA LYS A 63 13.75 15.28 -4.98
C LYS A 63 13.07 14.10 -4.29
N PRO A 64 12.32 13.26 -5.04
CA PRO A 64 11.72 12.04 -4.47
C PRO A 64 12.81 11.03 -4.07
N ASN A 65 12.49 10.19 -3.09
CA ASN A 65 13.34 9.06 -2.71
C ASN A 65 13.40 8.00 -3.82
N ARG A 66 12.27 7.81 -4.55
CA ARG A 66 12.15 6.87 -5.64
C ARG A 66 11.16 7.38 -6.70
N ILE A 67 11.31 6.93 -7.94
CA ILE A 67 10.34 7.16 -9.02
C ILE A 67 9.83 5.80 -9.47
N ASP A 68 8.53 5.59 -9.35
CA ASP A 68 7.83 4.35 -9.69
C ASP A 68 6.99 4.53 -10.95
N LYS A 69 6.96 3.50 -11.81
CA LYS A 69 5.92 3.42 -12.84
C LYS A 69 4.56 3.18 -12.18
N SER A 70 3.52 3.77 -12.74
CA SER A 70 2.14 3.52 -12.32
C SER A 70 1.40 2.66 -13.35
N GLU A 71 0.24 2.15 -12.98
CA GLU A 71 -0.74 1.55 -13.88
C GLU A 71 -1.33 2.56 -14.86
N TYR A 72 -1.21 3.84 -14.54
CA TYR A 72 -1.58 4.97 -15.40
C TYR A 72 -0.42 5.38 -16.31
N ASN A 73 -0.66 6.30 -17.20
CA ASN A 73 0.37 6.83 -18.07
C ASN A 73 1.13 8.02 -17.42
N PHE A 74 1.57 7.84 -16.17
CA PHE A 74 2.42 8.76 -15.44
C PHE A 74 3.35 8.01 -14.46
N ASN A 75 4.36 8.69 -13.91
CA ASN A 75 5.21 8.14 -12.86
C ASN A 75 4.86 8.73 -11.49
N TRP A 76 4.85 7.87 -10.46
CA TRP A 76 4.78 8.27 -9.07
C TRP A 76 6.15 8.75 -8.58
N TYR A 77 6.24 9.96 -8.07
CA TYR A 77 7.35 10.49 -7.32
C TYR A 77 7.10 10.19 -5.85
N VAL A 78 7.84 9.24 -5.29
CA VAL A 78 7.62 8.65 -3.96
C VAL A 78 8.49 9.35 -2.93
N TYR A 79 7.85 9.80 -1.85
CA TYR A 79 8.48 10.39 -0.68
C TYR A 79 8.11 9.53 0.54
N ASN A 80 8.99 8.60 0.90
CA ASN A 80 8.74 7.55 1.88
C ASN A 80 9.64 7.64 3.11
N THR A 81 9.80 8.81 3.65
CA THR A 81 10.49 9.00 4.93
C THR A 81 9.55 8.72 6.10
N TYR A 82 9.00 7.60 6.24
CA TYR A 82 7.88 7.04 7.06
C TYR A 82 7.48 7.76 8.36
N LYS A 83 8.24 8.70 8.89
CA LYS A 83 7.88 9.51 10.05
C LYS A 83 6.58 10.28 9.77
N GLU A 84 5.44 9.59 9.83
CA GLU A 84 4.08 10.07 9.60
C GLU A 84 3.76 10.53 8.16
N LYS A 85 4.65 10.24 7.16
CA LYS A 85 4.67 10.99 5.91
C LYS A 85 5.01 10.13 4.71
N PHE A 86 4.06 9.30 4.35
CA PHE A 86 4.12 8.66 3.05
C PHE A 86 3.26 9.43 2.06
N VAL A 87 3.90 9.98 1.03
CA VAL A 87 3.21 10.71 -0.04
C VAL A 87 3.74 10.30 -1.39
N MET A 88 2.85 10.22 -2.38
CA MET A 88 3.21 9.99 -3.77
C MET A 88 2.59 11.08 -4.64
N ILE A 89 3.37 11.61 -5.58
CA ILE A 89 2.96 12.65 -6.51
C ILE A 89 3.09 12.12 -7.93
N GLY A 90 1.96 11.95 -8.63
CA GLY A 90 1.94 11.53 -10.02
C GLY A 90 2.34 12.65 -10.95
N ILE A 91 3.42 12.45 -11.73
CA ILE A 91 3.95 13.42 -12.68
C ILE A 91 3.83 12.89 -14.11
N LYS A 92 3.14 13.69 -14.95
CA LYS A 92 3.03 13.50 -16.40
C LYS A 92 3.33 14.80 -17.14
N ASN A 93 4.14 14.75 -18.17
CA ASN A 93 4.49 15.93 -18.98
C ASN A 93 4.90 17.15 -18.10
N ASN A 94 5.75 16.92 -17.09
CA ASN A 94 6.22 17.92 -16.12
C ASN A 94 5.12 18.61 -15.29
N LYS A 95 3.93 18.01 -15.17
CA LYS A 95 2.82 18.51 -14.34
C LYS A 95 2.35 17.44 -13.36
N VAL A 96 1.85 17.89 -12.21
CA VAL A 96 1.17 17.05 -11.23
C VAL A 96 -0.19 16.65 -11.79
N VAL A 97 -0.43 15.33 -11.89
CA VAL A 97 -1.69 14.73 -12.37
C VAL A 97 -2.32 13.80 -11.36
N ALA A 98 -1.59 13.44 -10.31
CA ALA A 98 -2.09 12.57 -9.26
C ALA A 98 -1.44 12.88 -7.91
N LEU A 99 -2.14 12.56 -6.82
CA LEU A 99 -1.66 12.69 -5.44
C LEU A 99 -2.14 11.48 -4.64
N PHE A 100 -1.30 10.97 -3.75
CA PHE A 100 -1.67 9.99 -2.73
C PHE A 100 -1.01 10.37 -1.41
N THR A 101 -1.75 10.24 -0.31
CA THR A 101 -1.19 10.35 1.04
C THR A 101 -2.03 9.59 2.06
N ASN A 102 -1.37 9.09 3.10
CA ASN A 102 -1.99 8.59 4.32
C ASN A 102 -1.58 9.39 5.57
N ASN A 103 -1.06 10.60 5.38
CA ASN A 103 -0.65 11.46 6.48
C ASN A 103 -1.86 12.01 7.24
N ILE A 104 -1.91 11.78 8.56
CA ILE A 104 -3.04 12.12 9.43
C ILE A 104 -3.47 13.59 9.42
N ASP A 105 -2.56 14.51 9.12
CA ASP A 105 -2.86 15.96 9.08
C ASP A 105 -3.25 16.46 7.69
N SER A 106 -3.37 15.57 6.72
CA SER A 106 -3.67 15.97 5.35
C SER A 106 -5.15 16.19 5.12
N CYS A 107 -5.43 17.33 4.49
CA CYS A 107 -6.73 17.65 3.90
C CYS A 107 -6.52 18.01 2.43
N GLU A 108 -7.39 17.48 1.57
CA GLU A 108 -7.43 17.91 0.19
C GLU A 108 -8.32 19.17 0.06
N ASN A 109 -8.13 19.91 -1.03
CA ASN A 109 -8.77 21.23 -1.21
C ASN A 109 -10.30 21.20 -1.29
N GLU A 110 -10.91 20.04 -1.48
CA GLU A 110 -12.36 19.86 -1.56
C GLU A 110 -13.00 19.52 -0.20
N GLY A 111 -12.19 19.53 0.88
CA GLY A 111 -12.65 19.30 2.25
C GLY A 111 -12.57 17.83 2.72
N ILE A 112 -11.92 16.96 1.96
CA ILE A 112 -11.67 15.57 2.35
C ILE A 112 -10.42 15.53 3.21
N CYS A 113 -10.58 15.25 4.50
CA CYS A 113 -9.49 15.19 5.47
C CYS A 113 -9.33 13.78 6.03
N ILE A 114 -8.09 13.34 6.24
CA ILE A 114 -7.79 12.13 7.01
C ILE A 114 -8.35 12.30 8.43
N ASN A 115 -8.82 11.21 9.02
CA ASN A 115 -9.56 11.16 10.30
C ASN A 115 -11.02 11.65 10.27
N LYS A 116 -11.55 12.16 9.16
CA LYS A 116 -13.01 12.16 8.94
C LYS A 116 -13.47 10.72 8.72
N ASP A 117 -14.77 10.49 8.79
CA ASP A 117 -15.33 9.14 8.66
C ASP A 117 -16.16 8.95 7.39
N LEU A 118 -16.50 7.71 7.12
CA LEU A 118 -17.36 7.30 6.00
C LEU A 118 -18.70 8.03 6.01
N LYS A 119 -19.29 8.28 7.19
CA LYS A 119 -20.57 9.01 7.30
C LYS A 119 -20.42 10.42 6.77
N TYR A 120 -19.34 11.13 7.16
CA TYR A 120 -19.06 12.47 6.66
C TYR A 120 -18.97 12.48 5.13
N ILE A 121 -18.31 11.50 4.52
CA ILE A 121 -18.20 11.40 3.05
C ILE A 121 -19.55 11.16 2.41
N LYS A 122 -20.34 10.20 2.89
CA LYS A 122 -21.67 9.89 2.35
C LYS A 122 -22.67 11.04 2.48
N ASP A 123 -22.58 11.84 3.55
CA ASP A 123 -23.47 12.97 3.78
C ASP A 123 -23.11 14.20 2.90
N ASN A 124 -21.85 14.36 2.50
CA ASN A 124 -21.38 15.58 1.84
C ASN A 124 -21.01 15.41 0.37
N TYR A 125 -20.85 14.17 -0.12
CA TYR A 125 -20.37 13.90 -1.48
C TYR A 125 -21.23 12.88 -2.22
N LYS A 126 -21.32 13.08 -3.54
CA LYS A 126 -21.95 12.09 -4.44
C LYS A 126 -20.95 10.97 -4.74
N ILE A 127 -21.22 9.77 -4.24
CA ILE A 127 -20.39 8.60 -4.45
C ILE A 127 -20.68 7.97 -5.82
N LEU A 128 -19.62 7.59 -6.54
CA LEU A 128 -19.73 6.87 -7.79
C LEU A 128 -20.08 5.40 -7.52
N LYS A 129 -21.09 4.91 -8.25
CA LYS A 129 -21.45 3.48 -8.25
C LYS A 129 -20.76 2.68 -9.36
N TYR A 130 -20.24 3.38 -10.35
CA TYR A 130 -19.66 2.77 -11.55
C TYR A 130 -18.49 3.58 -12.06
N LYS A 131 -17.56 2.90 -12.72
CA LYS A 131 -16.43 3.49 -13.45
C LYS A 131 -16.41 2.93 -14.86
N ASN A 132 -16.31 3.79 -15.86
CA ASN A 132 -16.27 3.36 -17.26
C ASN A 132 -14.82 3.29 -17.75
N LYS A 133 -14.47 2.23 -18.48
CA LYS A 133 -13.20 2.07 -19.19
C LYS A 133 -13.49 1.60 -20.63
N GLY A 134 -13.32 2.50 -21.57
CA GLY A 134 -13.79 2.26 -22.93
C GLY A 134 -15.29 1.96 -22.93
N ASN A 135 -15.70 0.83 -23.50
CA ASN A 135 -17.11 0.39 -23.56
C ASN A 135 -17.52 -0.47 -22.36
N ILE A 136 -16.64 -0.67 -21.37
CA ILE A 136 -16.93 -1.52 -20.22
C ILE A 136 -17.32 -0.63 -19.03
N LYS A 137 -18.44 -0.97 -18.39
CA LYS A 137 -18.91 -0.36 -17.15
C LYS A 137 -18.58 -1.28 -15.97
N TYR A 138 -17.69 -0.82 -15.09
CA TYR A 138 -17.29 -1.53 -13.89
C TYR A 138 -18.11 -1.03 -12.70
N GLU A 139 -18.78 -1.95 -12.02
CA GLU A 139 -19.44 -1.65 -10.75
C GLU A 139 -18.41 -1.51 -9.63
N ILE A 140 -18.57 -0.48 -8.80
CA ILE A 140 -17.74 -0.24 -7.62
C ILE A 140 -18.41 -0.94 -6.44
N SER A 141 -17.85 -2.09 -6.04
CA SER A 141 -18.27 -2.85 -4.87
C SER A 141 -17.17 -2.73 -3.81
N SER A 142 -17.30 -1.74 -2.94
CA SER A 142 -16.23 -1.37 -2.00
C SER A 142 -16.35 -2.02 -0.61
N ASN A 143 -17.51 -2.61 -0.29
CA ASN A 143 -17.79 -3.18 1.05
C ASN A 143 -17.46 -2.21 2.20
N ASP A 144 -17.69 -0.92 2.00
CA ASP A 144 -17.33 0.17 2.91
C ASP A 144 -15.81 0.27 3.20
N GLU A 145 -14.96 -0.25 2.32
CA GLU A 145 -13.50 -0.13 2.43
C GLU A 145 -12.97 1.13 1.73
N TYR A 146 -13.70 1.64 0.74
CA TYR A 146 -13.38 2.88 0.05
C TYR A 146 -14.61 3.45 -0.67
N ASP A 147 -14.56 4.74 -0.97
CA ASP A 147 -15.51 5.40 -1.87
C ASP A 147 -14.77 6.19 -2.94
N ILE A 148 -15.39 6.33 -4.11
CA ILE A 148 -14.86 7.15 -5.21
C ILE A 148 -15.79 8.32 -5.48
N ILE A 149 -15.24 9.52 -5.48
CA ILE A 149 -15.92 10.79 -5.74
C ILE A 149 -15.38 11.34 -7.05
N TYR A 150 -16.27 11.85 -7.90
CA TYR A 150 -15.87 12.63 -9.07
C TYR A 150 -16.23 14.10 -8.86
N LYS A 151 -15.21 14.95 -8.81
CA LYS A 151 -15.39 16.40 -8.60
C LYS A 151 -14.27 17.18 -9.29
N ASN A 152 -14.63 18.30 -9.93
CA ASN A 152 -13.67 19.22 -10.55
C ASN A 152 -12.65 18.54 -11.50
N LYS A 153 -13.14 17.63 -12.37
CA LYS A 153 -12.32 16.83 -13.30
C LYS A 153 -11.26 15.94 -12.60
N LYS A 154 -11.54 15.52 -11.38
CA LYS A 154 -10.69 14.61 -10.57
C LYS A 154 -11.52 13.45 -10.07
N TYR A 155 -10.92 12.27 -10.05
CA TYR A 155 -11.38 11.12 -9.28
C TYR A 155 -10.66 11.13 -7.94
N ILE A 156 -11.41 11.17 -6.86
CA ILE A 156 -10.89 11.15 -5.50
C ILE A 156 -11.35 9.84 -4.87
N THR A 157 -10.40 8.97 -4.58
CA THR A 157 -10.66 7.72 -3.85
C THR A 157 -10.31 7.96 -2.38
N VAL A 158 -11.26 7.68 -1.51
CA VAL A 158 -11.13 7.81 -0.06
C VAL A 158 -11.13 6.39 0.52
N PHE A 159 -10.12 6.05 1.31
CA PHE A 159 -9.95 4.72 1.89
C PHE A 159 -10.26 4.75 3.38
N TYR A 160 -11.01 3.74 3.87
CA TYR A 160 -11.47 3.65 5.25
C TYR A 160 -10.78 2.52 6.01
N ASP A 161 -10.55 2.75 7.32
CA ASP A 161 -10.17 1.73 8.29
C ASP A 161 -11.42 1.27 9.06
N LYS A 162 -11.94 0.09 8.74
CA LYS A 162 -13.13 -0.49 9.38
C LYS A 162 -12.89 -0.83 10.86
N PHE A 163 -11.65 -1.01 11.25
CA PHE A 163 -11.26 -1.26 12.65
C PHE A 163 -11.03 0.02 13.46
N ASP A 164 -10.99 1.19 12.79
CA ASP A 164 -10.97 2.51 13.44
C ASP A 164 -12.24 3.32 13.08
N LYS A 165 -13.42 2.76 13.34
CA LYS A 165 -14.73 3.42 13.18
C LYS A 165 -14.96 3.96 11.75
N ASN A 166 -14.47 3.28 10.74
CA ASN A 166 -14.52 3.70 9.33
C ASN A 166 -13.93 5.10 9.09
N LYS A 167 -12.89 5.46 9.82
CA LYS A 167 -12.16 6.69 9.54
C LYS A 167 -11.37 6.60 8.25
N ILE A 168 -11.20 7.74 7.61
CA ILE A 168 -10.33 7.87 6.44
C ILE A 168 -8.88 7.71 6.92
N TRP A 169 -8.17 6.72 6.37
CA TRP A 169 -6.76 6.51 6.64
C TRP A 169 -5.85 7.00 5.50
N ALA A 170 -6.41 7.12 4.27
CA ALA A 170 -5.71 7.62 3.09
C ALA A 170 -6.70 8.20 2.07
N TYR A 171 -6.18 9.01 1.16
CA TYR A 171 -6.89 9.38 -0.08
C TYR A 171 -5.94 9.41 -1.28
N GLN A 172 -6.51 9.18 -2.46
CA GLN A 172 -5.84 9.27 -3.75
C GLN A 172 -6.64 10.21 -4.66
N ILE A 173 -5.94 11.07 -5.39
CA ILE A 173 -6.54 11.95 -6.41
C ILE A 173 -5.90 11.61 -7.75
N ILE A 174 -6.71 11.36 -8.76
CA ILE A 174 -6.29 11.14 -10.15
C ILE A 174 -7.00 12.12 -11.05
N GLU A 175 -6.25 12.86 -11.88
CA GLU A 175 -6.83 13.71 -12.92
C GLU A 175 -7.66 12.87 -13.91
N LYS A 176 -8.82 13.41 -14.33
CA LYS A 176 -9.75 12.71 -15.24
C LYS A 176 -9.07 12.14 -16.48
N ASN A 177 -8.20 12.92 -17.13
CA ASN A 177 -7.55 12.49 -18.37
C ASN A 177 -6.67 11.24 -18.15
N CYS A 178 -5.93 11.17 -17.04
CA CYS A 178 -5.14 9.99 -16.71
C CYS A 178 -6.00 8.75 -16.46
N GLU A 179 -7.13 8.94 -15.79
CA GLU A 179 -8.09 7.86 -15.55
C GLU A 179 -8.74 7.39 -16.86
N ASP A 180 -9.14 8.32 -17.74
CA ASP A 180 -9.82 7.99 -19.00
C ASP A 180 -8.90 7.33 -20.03
N GLU A 181 -7.59 7.59 -19.99
CA GLU A 181 -6.60 6.96 -20.87
C GLU A 181 -6.40 5.46 -20.56
N MET A 182 -6.74 5.02 -19.36
CA MET A 182 -6.69 3.59 -19.03
C MET A 182 -7.77 2.81 -19.78
N LYS A 183 -7.35 1.80 -20.54
CA LYS A 183 -8.27 0.91 -21.25
C LYS A 183 -8.88 -0.18 -20.37
N SER A 184 -8.29 -0.44 -19.22
CA SER A 184 -8.70 -1.46 -18.24
C SER A 184 -8.57 -0.87 -16.84
N ILE A 185 -9.23 -1.48 -15.86
CA ILE A 185 -8.98 -1.15 -14.43
C ILE A 185 -7.70 -1.77 -13.90
N TYR A 186 -7.13 -2.74 -14.62
CA TYR A 186 -5.87 -3.42 -14.27
C TYR A 186 -4.68 -2.83 -15.01
N ALA A 187 -3.53 -2.88 -14.38
CA ALA A 187 -2.26 -2.51 -14.99
C ALA A 187 -1.94 -3.35 -16.24
N PRO A 188 -1.24 -2.79 -17.23
CA PRO A 188 -0.66 -3.60 -18.31
C PRO A 188 0.40 -4.55 -17.73
N LYS A 189 0.65 -5.66 -18.42
CA LYS A 189 1.74 -6.59 -18.07
C LYS A 189 3.08 -5.91 -18.27
N ASP A 190 3.64 -5.36 -17.21
CA ASP A 190 4.93 -4.65 -17.20
C ASP A 190 5.66 -4.98 -15.89
N LYS A 191 6.88 -5.54 -16.02
CA LYS A 191 7.71 -5.95 -14.87
C LYS A 191 8.16 -4.77 -14.01
N ASP A 192 8.30 -3.59 -14.58
CA ASP A 192 8.66 -2.40 -13.81
C ASP A 192 7.46 -1.92 -12.97
N ILE A 193 6.21 -2.10 -13.46
CA ILE A 193 5.01 -1.81 -12.68
C ILE A 193 4.84 -2.85 -11.56
N GLU A 194 5.07 -4.17 -11.83
CA GLU A 194 5.09 -5.20 -10.78
C GLU A 194 6.08 -4.82 -9.66
N LYS A 195 7.30 -4.41 -10.04
CA LYS A 195 8.34 -3.96 -9.11
C LYS A 195 7.94 -2.69 -8.36
N SER A 196 7.30 -1.75 -9.04
CA SER A 196 6.79 -0.53 -8.41
C SER A 196 5.72 -0.84 -7.35
N PHE A 197 4.77 -1.72 -7.67
CA PHE A 197 3.75 -2.16 -6.73
C PHE A 197 4.34 -2.88 -5.51
N MET A 198 5.35 -3.73 -5.73
CA MET A 198 6.10 -4.37 -4.65
C MET A 198 6.66 -3.34 -3.65
N TYR A 199 7.39 -2.34 -4.14
CA TYR A 199 7.94 -1.30 -3.28
C TYR A 199 6.88 -0.43 -2.61
N GLN A 200 5.79 -0.11 -3.33
CA GLN A 200 4.68 0.65 -2.76
C GLN A 200 3.96 -0.11 -1.65
N ILE A 201 3.82 -1.44 -1.75
CA ILE A 201 3.25 -2.27 -0.67
C ILE A 201 4.15 -2.22 0.56
N ILE A 202 5.47 -2.34 0.40
CA ILE A 202 6.42 -2.22 1.52
C ILE A 202 6.32 -0.83 2.17
N ASP A 203 6.27 0.24 1.37
CA ASP A 203 6.10 1.60 1.87
C ASP A 203 4.79 1.78 2.64
N LEU A 204 3.68 1.28 2.11
CA LEU A 204 2.36 1.34 2.74
C LEU A 204 2.35 0.56 4.07
N THR A 205 2.96 -0.63 4.09
CA THR A 205 3.11 -1.45 5.29
C THR A 205 3.93 -0.71 6.34
N ASN A 206 5.09 -0.15 6.00
CA ASN A 206 5.94 0.57 6.93
C ASN A 206 5.30 1.87 7.41
N SER A 207 4.65 2.63 6.52
CA SER A 207 3.89 3.82 6.91
C SER A 207 2.74 3.48 7.87
N THR A 208 2.04 2.36 7.64
CA THR A 208 1.01 1.87 8.56
C THR A 208 1.62 1.48 9.90
N ARG A 209 2.69 0.71 9.91
CA ARG A 209 3.40 0.30 11.14
C ARG A 209 3.86 1.50 11.96
N TYR A 210 4.41 2.52 11.31
CA TYR A 210 4.80 3.76 11.97
C TYR A 210 3.61 4.43 12.68
N LYS A 211 2.43 4.52 12.02
CA LYS A 211 1.19 5.03 12.61
C LYS A 211 0.81 4.27 13.90
N TYR A 212 1.09 2.96 13.95
CA TYR A 212 0.87 2.11 15.13
C TYR A 212 2.07 2.06 16.08
N LYS A 213 3.08 2.94 15.93
CA LYS A 213 4.30 3.02 16.75
C LYS A 213 5.09 1.70 16.77
N LEU A 214 5.06 0.97 15.66
CA LEU A 214 5.83 -0.24 15.44
C LEU A 214 7.09 0.09 14.63
N LYS A 215 8.15 -0.71 14.83
CA LYS A 215 9.37 -0.61 14.01
C LYS A 215 9.06 -0.91 12.55
N GLU A 216 9.74 -0.22 11.66
CA GLU A 216 9.75 -0.53 10.23
C GLU A 216 10.28 -1.94 10.00
N LEU A 217 9.84 -2.57 8.92
CA LEU A 217 10.35 -3.84 8.45
C LEU A 217 11.43 -3.58 7.39
N ASP A 218 12.55 -4.27 7.53
CA ASP A 218 13.62 -4.24 6.53
C ASP A 218 13.23 -5.09 5.31
N TYR A 219 13.51 -4.56 4.12
CA TYR A 219 13.36 -5.32 2.88
C TYR A 219 14.28 -6.55 2.88
N ASP A 220 13.75 -7.70 2.51
CA ASP A 220 14.54 -8.93 2.32
C ASP A 220 14.32 -9.51 0.92
N GLU A 221 15.43 -9.74 0.20
CA GLU A 221 15.39 -10.23 -1.18
C GLU A 221 14.94 -11.69 -1.26
N LYS A 222 15.35 -12.56 -0.31
CA LYS A 222 14.93 -13.97 -0.30
C LYS A 222 13.45 -14.11 -0.06
N ALA A 223 12.91 -13.34 0.91
CA ALA A 223 11.47 -13.30 1.16
C ALA A 223 10.70 -12.77 -0.05
N THR A 224 11.26 -11.79 -0.78
CA THR A 224 10.68 -11.27 -2.03
C THR A 224 10.69 -12.33 -3.14
N ILE A 225 11.78 -13.08 -3.30
CA ILE A 225 11.85 -14.18 -4.27
C ILE A 225 10.84 -15.27 -3.91
N CYS A 226 10.73 -15.66 -2.63
CA CYS A 226 9.76 -16.62 -2.13
C CYS A 226 8.32 -16.17 -2.43
N ALA A 227 7.97 -14.93 -2.06
CA ALA A 227 6.66 -14.35 -2.29
C ALA A 227 6.31 -14.27 -3.79
N ARG A 228 7.29 -13.88 -4.62
CA ARG A 228 7.10 -13.78 -6.07
C ARG A 228 6.86 -15.16 -6.71
N LYS A 229 7.64 -16.18 -6.30
CA LYS A 229 7.44 -17.56 -6.78
C LYS A 229 6.04 -18.07 -6.45
N HIS A 230 5.53 -17.77 -5.26
CA HIS A 230 4.18 -18.19 -4.86
C HIS A 230 3.08 -17.44 -5.64
N SER A 231 3.21 -16.11 -5.84
CA SER A 231 2.29 -15.36 -6.70
C SER A 231 2.29 -15.87 -8.13
N GLU A 232 3.46 -16.28 -8.66
CA GLU A 232 3.61 -16.84 -9.99
C GLU A 232 2.98 -18.23 -10.09
N ASP A 233 3.18 -19.08 -9.07
CA ASP A 233 2.58 -20.42 -8.96
C ASP A 233 1.04 -20.34 -8.92
N MET A 234 0.47 -19.45 -8.09
CA MET A 234 -0.98 -19.22 -8.06
C MET A 234 -1.54 -18.78 -9.42
N LYS A 235 -0.81 -17.91 -10.13
CA LYS A 235 -1.18 -17.43 -11.47
C LYS A 235 -1.13 -18.53 -12.52
N ASP A 236 -0.04 -19.31 -12.54
CA ASP A 236 0.25 -20.26 -13.63
C ASP A 236 -0.57 -21.56 -13.49
N ASN A 237 -0.89 -21.94 -12.26
CA ASN A 237 -1.63 -23.16 -11.94
C ASN A 237 -3.10 -22.92 -11.54
N ASP A 238 -3.60 -21.69 -11.71
CA ASP A 238 -5.01 -21.28 -11.49
C ASP A 238 -5.58 -21.68 -10.12
N PHE A 239 -4.81 -21.48 -9.05
CA PHE A 239 -5.27 -21.66 -7.69
C PHE A 239 -5.08 -20.39 -6.85
N PHE A 240 -5.71 -20.34 -5.68
CA PHE A 240 -5.58 -19.27 -4.70
C PHE A 240 -5.64 -19.83 -3.29
N ASP A 241 -4.48 -20.15 -2.72
CA ASP A 241 -4.34 -20.72 -1.38
C ASP A 241 -2.94 -20.41 -0.85
N HIS A 242 -2.77 -20.39 0.48
CA HIS A 242 -1.48 -20.33 1.16
C HIS A 242 -0.62 -21.58 0.93
N LYS A 243 -1.24 -22.77 0.82
CA LYS A 243 -0.55 -23.99 0.42
C LYS A 243 -0.47 -24.07 -1.10
N ASN A 244 0.70 -24.42 -1.60
CA ASN A 244 0.85 -24.70 -3.03
C ASN A 244 0.36 -26.11 -3.39
N LEU A 245 0.32 -26.43 -4.68
CA LEU A 245 -0.15 -27.73 -5.17
C LEU A 245 0.77 -28.90 -4.75
N ASN A 246 1.97 -28.63 -4.26
CA ASN A 246 2.88 -29.62 -3.67
C ASN A 246 2.69 -29.74 -2.14
N ASN A 247 1.59 -29.19 -1.58
CA ASN A 247 1.29 -29.12 -0.15
C ASN A 247 2.30 -28.36 0.72
N GLN A 248 3.17 -27.55 0.11
CA GLN A 248 4.10 -26.71 0.85
C GLN A 248 3.36 -25.50 1.44
N THR A 249 3.54 -25.30 2.74
CA THR A 249 3.08 -24.11 3.46
C THR A 249 3.96 -22.90 3.13
N PRO A 250 3.57 -21.67 3.49
CA PRO A 250 4.44 -20.49 3.39
C PRO A 250 5.79 -20.72 4.10
N PHE A 251 5.76 -21.42 5.22
CA PHE A 251 6.95 -21.68 6.05
C PHE A 251 7.92 -22.63 5.36
N ASP A 252 7.41 -23.73 4.78
CA ASP A 252 8.23 -24.65 3.96
C ASP A 252 8.88 -23.91 2.79
N ARG A 253 8.15 -22.99 2.15
CA ARG A 253 8.71 -22.20 1.03
C ARG A 253 9.79 -21.23 1.49
N MET A 254 9.60 -20.56 2.64
CA MET A 254 10.61 -19.67 3.22
C MET A 254 11.87 -20.42 3.62
N GLU A 255 11.72 -21.58 4.25
CA GLU A 255 12.85 -22.46 4.62
C GLU A 255 13.63 -22.95 3.39
N ASN A 256 12.92 -23.31 2.32
CA ASN A 256 13.54 -23.70 1.05
C ASN A 256 14.33 -22.57 0.37
N GLU A 257 13.97 -21.30 0.62
CA GLU A 257 14.76 -20.13 0.19
C GLU A 257 15.90 -19.79 1.18
N GLY A 258 16.11 -20.61 2.22
CA GLY A 258 17.14 -20.42 3.22
C GLY A 258 16.88 -19.23 4.15
N ILE A 259 15.60 -19.00 4.50
CA ILE A 259 15.17 -18.02 5.49
C ILE A 259 15.02 -18.74 6.82
N ASN A 260 15.76 -18.28 7.83
CA ASN A 260 15.63 -18.74 9.21
C ASN A 260 14.83 -17.71 10.00
N TYR A 261 13.88 -18.13 10.82
CA TYR A 261 12.99 -17.24 11.57
C TYR A 261 12.58 -17.85 12.92
N LEU A 262 12.19 -17.00 13.86
CA LEU A 262 11.48 -17.39 15.09
C LEU A 262 9.97 -17.18 14.94
N SER A 263 9.58 -16.26 14.08
CA SER A 263 8.18 -16.00 13.73
C SER A 263 8.09 -15.67 12.24
N ALA A 264 7.02 -16.11 11.60
CA ALA A 264 6.76 -15.81 10.19
C ALA A 264 5.26 -15.67 9.93
N GLY A 265 4.92 -15.01 8.82
CA GLY A 265 3.55 -14.81 8.38
C GLY A 265 3.47 -14.57 6.90
N GLU A 266 2.30 -14.82 6.33
CA GLU A 266 2.02 -14.57 4.91
C GLU A 266 0.65 -13.94 4.73
N ASN A 267 0.56 -12.93 3.88
CA ASN A 267 -0.67 -12.41 3.31
C ASN A 267 -0.70 -12.70 1.82
N ILE A 268 -1.83 -13.15 1.30
CA ILE A 268 -2.07 -13.30 -0.13
C ILE A 268 -3.31 -12.53 -0.56
N ALA A 269 -3.33 -12.06 -1.79
CA ALA A 269 -4.49 -11.44 -2.41
C ALA A 269 -4.46 -11.61 -3.94
N ALA A 270 -5.64 -11.57 -4.55
CA ALA A 270 -5.77 -11.62 -5.99
C ALA A 270 -6.93 -10.75 -6.49
N GLY A 271 -6.71 -10.07 -7.62
CA GLY A 271 -7.74 -9.27 -8.28
C GLY A 271 -7.76 -7.78 -7.90
N GLN A 272 -6.99 -7.35 -6.91
CA GLN A 272 -6.86 -5.92 -6.60
C GLN A 272 -6.12 -5.20 -7.73
N THR A 273 -6.51 -3.94 -7.97
CA THR A 273 -6.05 -3.21 -9.16
C THR A 273 -4.66 -2.59 -9.00
N ASN A 274 -4.24 -2.31 -7.75
CA ASN A 274 -2.91 -1.76 -7.46
C ASN A 274 -2.50 -1.96 -5.99
N ALA A 275 -1.30 -1.50 -5.65
CA ALA A 275 -0.69 -1.60 -4.32
C ALA A 275 -1.54 -0.96 -3.20
N ILE A 276 -2.18 0.17 -3.47
CA ILE A 276 -2.99 0.89 -2.47
C ILE A 276 -4.24 0.09 -2.13
N PHE A 277 -4.93 -0.45 -3.15
CA PHE A 277 -6.15 -1.25 -2.95
C PHE A 277 -5.87 -2.58 -2.25
N VAL A 278 -4.75 -3.26 -2.57
CA VAL A 278 -4.42 -4.51 -1.89
C VAL A 278 -4.08 -4.27 -0.42
N HIS A 279 -3.26 -3.26 -0.12
CA HIS A 279 -2.91 -2.92 1.26
C HIS A 279 -4.16 -2.50 2.06
N ASN A 280 -5.05 -1.69 1.47
CA ASN A 280 -6.32 -1.32 2.09
C ASN A 280 -7.17 -2.56 2.43
N GLY A 281 -7.29 -3.50 1.51
CA GLY A 281 -8.02 -4.74 1.73
C GLY A 281 -7.41 -5.60 2.83
N TRP A 282 -6.08 -5.75 2.85
CA TRP A 282 -5.40 -6.47 3.94
C TRP A 282 -5.61 -5.80 5.29
N MET A 283 -5.52 -4.48 5.37
CA MET A 283 -5.78 -3.74 6.61
C MET A 283 -7.23 -3.84 7.08
N ASN A 284 -8.18 -4.08 6.19
CA ASN A 284 -9.60 -4.29 6.49
C ASN A 284 -9.99 -5.76 6.71
N SER A 285 -9.01 -6.66 6.80
CA SER A 285 -9.16 -8.06 7.13
C SER A 285 -8.37 -8.40 8.40
N GLN A 286 -9.03 -8.96 9.42
CA GLN A 286 -8.44 -9.18 10.74
C GLN A 286 -7.16 -10.03 10.69
N GLY A 287 -7.16 -11.11 9.91
CA GLY A 287 -6.01 -12.01 9.78
C GLY A 287 -4.81 -11.35 9.11
N HIS A 288 -5.04 -10.69 7.97
CA HIS A 288 -3.98 -9.98 7.24
C HIS A 288 -3.43 -8.78 8.02
N ARG A 289 -4.31 -7.99 8.66
CA ARG A 289 -3.95 -6.88 9.53
C ARG A 289 -3.04 -7.34 10.68
N LYS A 290 -3.32 -8.50 11.27
CA LYS A 290 -2.48 -9.09 12.33
C LYS A 290 -1.06 -9.33 11.86
N ASN A 291 -0.86 -9.79 10.63
CA ASN A 291 0.47 -9.96 10.04
C ASN A 291 1.15 -8.60 9.81
N ILE A 292 0.48 -7.64 9.17
CA ILE A 292 1.05 -6.29 8.94
C ILE A 292 1.51 -5.64 10.25
N LEU A 293 0.76 -5.81 11.33
CA LEU A 293 1.05 -5.25 12.66
C LEU A 293 1.82 -6.22 13.58
N GLY A 294 2.25 -7.38 13.05
CA GLY A 294 2.96 -8.41 13.81
C GLY A 294 4.38 -8.02 14.22
N ASN A 295 4.93 -8.75 15.19
CA ASN A 295 6.31 -8.55 15.66
C ASN A 295 7.29 -9.26 14.73
N TYR A 296 7.52 -8.69 13.58
CA TYR A 296 8.50 -9.15 12.59
C TYR A 296 9.60 -8.11 12.41
N LYS A 297 10.65 -8.51 11.71
CA LYS A 297 11.79 -7.66 11.38
C LYS A 297 11.94 -7.43 9.88
N TYR A 298 11.56 -8.41 9.07
CA TYR A 298 11.78 -8.40 7.63
C TYR A 298 10.47 -8.58 6.86
N ILE A 299 10.46 -8.06 5.64
CA ILE A 299 9.36 -8.16 4.68
C ILE A 299 9.88 -8.46 3.28
N GLY A 300 9.18 -9.33 2.57
CA GLY A 300 9.33 -9.53 1.13
C GLY A 300 7.98 -9.56 0.44
N VAL A 301 7.89 -8.97 -0.74
CA VAL A 301 6.61 -8.86 -1.48
C VAL A 301 6.76 -9.35 -2.91
N GLY A 302 5.84 -10.18 -3.36
CA GLY A 302 5.70 -10.68 -4.72
C GLY A 302 4.46 -10.13 -5.39
N VAL A 303 4.62 -9.54 -6.59
CA VAL A 303 3.51 -9.06 -7.42
C VAL A 303 3.67 -9.64 -8.81
N ILE A 304 2.62 -10.29 -9.33
CA ILE A 304 2.61 -10.89 -10.66
C ILE A 304 1.31 -10.53 -11.39
N PHE A 305 1.45 -10.03 -12.62
CA PHE A 305 0.31 -9.70 -13.48
C PHE A 305 -0.03 -10.82 -14.43
N GLY A 306 -1.32 -11.03 -14.65
CA GLY A 306 -1.87 -12.01 -15.57
C GLY A 306 -2.80 -13.01 -14.92
N GLY A 307 -2.99 -14.15 -15.56
CA GLY A 307 -3.88 -15.21 -15.07
C GLY A 307 -5.34 -14.80 -14.96
N LYS A 308 -6.13 -15.65 -14.32
CA LYS A 308 -7.57 -15.51 -14.14
C LYS A 308 -7.95 -14.26 -13.36
N TYR A 309 -7.25 -13.97 -12.26
CA TYR A 309 -7.53 -12.84 -11.37
C TYR A 309 -6.81 -11.55 -11.77
N LYS A 310 -6.03 -11.54 -12.86
CA LYS A 310 -5.33 -10.37 -13.41
C LYS A 310 -4.12 -9.90 -12.61
N THR A 311 -4.16 -9.98 -11.28
CA THR A 311 -3.06 -9.60 -10.39
C THR A 311 -3.03 -10.53 -9.19
N TYR A 312 -1.85 -10.99 -8.81
CA TYR A 312 -1.61 -11.83 -7.65
C TYR A 312 -0.55 -11.18 -6.77
N TYR A 313 -0.79 -11.21 -5.47
CA TYR A 313 0.04 -10.58 -4.45
C TYR A 313 0.35 -11.58 -3.34
N THR A 314 1.60 -11.60 -2.91
CA THR A 314 2.06 -12.32 -1.72
C THR A 314 2.94 -11.39 -0.91
N GLU A 315 2.74 -11.32 0.40
CA GLU A 315 3.52 -10.54 1.33
C GLU A 315 4.00 -11.48 2.44
N ASN A 316 5.31 -11.70 2.53
CA ASN A 316 5.97 -12.56 3.50
C ASN A 316 6.63 -11.73 4.58
N PHE A 317 6.41 -12.12 5.84
CA PHE A 317 6.98 -11.50 7.02
C PHE A 317 7.77 -12.52 7.81
N PHE A 318 8.89 -12.08 8.43
CA PHE A 318 9.62 -12.92 9.36
C PHE A 318 10.49 -12.11 10.33
N GLY A 319 10.90 -12.77 11.49
CA GLY A 319 11.78 -12.19 12.50
C GLY A 319 12.30 -13.22 13.49
#